data_7229e21eba9718d37b7e632439f174dd
#
_entry.id   7229e21eba9718d37b7e632439f174dd
#
_cell.length_a   1.000
_cell.length_b   1.000
_cell.length_c   1.000
_cell.angle_alpha   90.00
_cell.angle_beta   90.00
_cell.angle_gamma   90.00
#
_symmetry.space_group_name_H-M   'P 1'
#
loop_
_entity.id
_entity.type
_entity.pdbx_description
1 polymer ?
#
loop_
_entity_poly.entity_id
_entity_poly.type
_entity_poly.pdbx_seq_one_letter_code
_entity_poly.pdbx_strand_id
1 'polypeptide(L)'
;MFIKKIILPLFLIFVFFQSSPGSDSYITLASTTSTENSGLLSYLLPFFEKKTGISVRVLTKGTGQALELGRRGDVDVVFVHAEILEKKFVSNGFGLKRYPVMYNDFVVLGPSYNPAAIRSYDSVESAFQKIFNTRSVFVSRGDNSGTHLKERQIWNKAGLDMSSKSWDWYKEVGSGMGTTLNIAVALNGYTLADRATWKTFSNKG
;
A
#
# COMPACT_ATOMS: atom_id res chain seq x y z
N MET A 1 -70.32 2.48 -60.86
CA MET A 1 -69.91 2.81 -59.49
C MET A 1 -68.70 1.91 -59.17
N PHE A 2 -67.47 2.46 -59.36
CA PHE A 2 -66.21 1.70 -59.16
C PHE A 2 -65.67 1.93 -57.77
N ILE A 3 -65.63 0.86 -56.98
CA ILE A 3 -65.01 0.91 -55.62
C ILE A 3 -63.55 0.57 -55.78
N LYS A 4 -62.64 1.60 -55.58
CA LYS A 4 -61.21 1.37 -55.51
C LYS A 4 -60.84 0.83 -54.08
N LYS A 5 -60.33 -0.41 -54.05
CA LYS A 5 -59.76 -0.98 -52.86
C LYS A 5 -58.40 -0.32 -52.60
N ILE A 6 -58.26 0.44 -51.49
CA ILE A 6 -56.97 0.97 -51.00
C ILE A 6 -56.32 -0.15 -50.14
N ILE A 7 -55.19 -0.71 -50.61
CA ILE A 7 -54.36 -1.65 -49.86
C ILE A 7 -53.36 -0.75 -49.10
N LEU A 8 -53.52 -0.68 -47.77
CA LEU A 8 -52.59 -0.04 -46.89
C LEU A 8 -51.44 -0.99 -46.55
N PRO A 9 -50.15 -0.68 -46.86
CA PRO A 9 -49.06 -1.55 -46.50
C PRO A 9 -48.81 -1.47 -44.98
N LEU A 10 -48.92 -2.62 -44.32
CA LEU A 10 -48.57 -2.79 -42.91
C LEU A 10 -47.04 -2.76 -42.77
N PHE A 11 -46.50 -1.59 -42.34
CA PHE A 11 -45.08 -1.44 -42.07
C PHE A 11 -44.80 -2.06 -40.71
N LEU A 12 -44.20 -3.24 -40.69
CA LEU A 12 -43.74 -3.92 -39.47
C LEU A 12 -42.45 -3.23 -39.00
N ILE A 13 -42.54 -2.35 -38.01
CA ILE A 13 -41.37 -1.72 -37.38
C ILE A 13 -40.73 -2.77 -36.49
N PHE A 14 -39.63 -3.35 -36.96
CA PHE A 14 -38.72 -4.15 -36.12
C PHE A 14 -37.93 -3.22 -35.21
N VAL A 15 -38.36 -3.08 -33.96
CA VAL A 15 -37.60 -2.42 -32.93
C VAL A 15 -36.48 -3.36 -32.50
N PHE A 16 -35.28 -3.14 -33.03
CA PHE A 16 -34.07 -3.76 -32.48
C PHE A 16 -33.80 -3.17 -31.10
N PHE A 17 -34.11 -3.91 -30.07
CA PHE A 17 -33.54 -3.64 -28.75
C PHE A 17 -32.03 -3.90 -28.84
N GLN A 18 -31.27 -2.83 -29.13
CA GLN A 18 -29.83 -2.86 -28.84
C GLN A 18 -29.68 -2.87 -27.30
N SER A 19 -29.31 -4.03 -26.75
CA SER A 19 -28.79 -4.10 -25.40
C SER A 19 -27.60 -3.19 -25.36
N SER A 20 -27.73 -2.04 -24.69
CA SER A 20 -26.60 -1.19 -24.35
C SER A 20 -25.58 -2.08 -23.61
N PRO A 21 -24.29 -2.07 -24.02
CA PRO A 21 -23.28 -2.75 -23.23
C PRO A 21 -23.40 -2.19 -21.81
N GLY A 22 -23.65 -3.07 -20.84
CA GLY A 22 -23.76 -2.68 -19.45
C GLY A 22 -22.52 -1.87 -19.10
N SER A 23 -22.69 -0.69 -18.49
CA SER A 23 -21.56 0.09 -18.00
C SER A 23 -20.76 -0.84 -17.10
N ASP A 24 -19.52 -1.12 -17.49
CA ASP A 24 -18.61 -1.91 -16.63
C ASP A 24 -18.63 -1.27 -15.24
N SER A 25 -19.25 -1.95 -14.30
CA SER A 25 -19.29 -1.48 -12.92
C SER A 25 -17.88 -1.59 -12.34
N TYR A 26 -17.36 -0.52 -11.85
CA TYR A 26 -16.05 -0.50 -11.20
C TYR A 26 -16.12 0.24 -9.87
N ILE A 27 -15.18 -0.11 -9.00
CA ILE A 27 -14.89 0.63 -7.78
C ILE A 27 -13.45 1.13 -7.80
N THR A 28 -13.20 2.26 -7.14
CA THR A 28 -11.87 2.84 -6.96
C THR A 28 -11.33 2.50 -5.59
N LEU A 29 -10.10 1.97 -5.55
CA LEU A 29 -9.40 1.56 -4.34
C LEU A 29 -8.14 2.38 -4.17
N ALA A 30 -8.04 3.19 -3.11
CA ALA A 30 -6.77 3.78 -2.71
C ALA A 30 -5.99 2.81 -1.81
N SER A 31 -4.75 2.51 -2.16
CA SER A 31 -3.87 1.66 -1.37
C SER A 31 -2.45 2.23 -1.29
N THR A 32 -1.54 1.48 -0.67
CA THR A 32 -0.16 1.92 -0.50
C THR A 32 0.78 1.29 -1.51
N THR A 33 1.88 2.00 -1.83
CA THR A 33 2.92 1.47 -2.71
C THR A 33 3.56 0.19 -2.16
N SER A 34 3.63 0.03 -0.84
CA SER A 34 4.12 -1.21 -0.23
C SER A 34 3.14 -2.38 -0.42
N THR A 35 1.82 -2.12 -0.36
CA THR A 35 0.81 -3.14 -0.66
C THR A 35 0.87 -3.56 -2.14
N GLU A 36 1.03 -2.60 -3.06
CA GLU A 36 1.21 -2.89 -4.48
C GLU A 36 2.48 -3.72 -4.73
N ASN A 37 3.61 -3.27 -4.20
CA ASN A 37 4.91 -3.95 -4.36
C ASN A 37 4.94 -5.37 -3.75
N SER A 38 4.04 -5.69 -2.81
CA SER A 38 3.92 -7.03 -2.27
C SER A 38 3.29 -8.04 -3.25
N GLY A 39 2.70 -7.56 -4.34
CA GLY A 39 1.96 -8.40 -5.31
C GLY A 39 0.57 -8.82 -4.82
N LEU A 40 0.14 -8.41 -3.62
CA LEU A 40 -1.13 -8.83 -3.02
C LEU A 40 -2.33 -8.47 -3.90
N LEU A 41 -2.40 -7.22 -4.37
CA LEU A 41 -3.53 -6.75 -5.16
C LEU A 41 -3.58 -7.45 -6.53
N SER A 42 -2.44 -7.59 -7.20
CA SER A 42 -2.34 -8.32 -8.47
C SER A 42 -2.76 -9.79 -8.35
N TYR A 43 -2.58 -10.39 -7.16
CA TYR A 43 -3.04 -11.74 -6.88
C TYR A 43 -4.53 -11.81 -6.56
N LEU A 44 -5.06 -10.91 -5.72
CA LEU A 44 -6.43 -11.00 -5.20
C LEU A 44 -7.50 -10.46 -6.16
N LEU A 45 -7.22 -9.34 -6.84
CA LEU A 45 -8.25 -8.64 -7.62
C LEU A 45 -8.84 -9.47 -8.76
N PRO A 46 -8.09 -10.29 -9.50
CA PRO A 46 -8.67 -11.14 -10.54
C PRO A 46 -9.74 -12.13 -10.01
N PHE A 47 -9.57 -12.64 -8.79
CA PHE A 47 -10.58 -13.51 -8.15
C PHE A 47 -11.83 -12.74 -7.76
N PHE A 48 -11.66 -11.51 -7.25
CA PHE A 48 -12.78 -10.65 -6.90
C PHE A 48 -13.58 -10.27 -8.15
N GLU A 49 -12.91 -9.78 -9.19
CA GLU A 49 -13.53 -9.37 -10.46
C GLU A 49 -14.26 -10.52 -11.13
N LYS A 50 -13.65 -11.71 -11.19
CA LYS A 50 -14.29 -12.92 -11.72
C LYS A 50 -15.54 -13.31 -10.93
N LYS A 51 -15.53 -13.13 -9.60
CA LYS A 51 -16.64 -13.52 -8.73
C LYS A 51 -17.79 -12.54 -8.75
N THR A 52 -17.51 -11.24 -8.90
CA THR A 52 -18.50 -10.16 -8.75
C THR A 52 -18.90 -9.47 -10.04
N GLY A 53 -18.09 -9.58 -11.09
CA GLY A 53 -18.23 -8.79 -12.31
C GLY A 53 -17.89 -7.31 -12.13
N ILE A 54 -17.29 -6.92 -10.98
CA ILE A 54 -16.93 -5.53 -10.66
C ILE A 54 -15.43 -5.37 -10.84
N SER A 55 -15.02 -4.47 -11.72
CA SER A 55 -13.60 -4.11 -11.89
C SER A 55 -13.09 -3.22 -10.76
N VAL A 56 -11.81 -3.35 -10.41
CA VAL A 56 -11.19 -2.54 -9.35
C VAL A 56 -10.06 -1.68 -9.93
N ARG A 57 -10.23 -0.36 -9.85
CA ARG A 57 -9.21 0.62 -10.24
C ARG A 57 -8.38 0.99 -9.03
N VAL A 58 -7.10 0.62 -9.03
CA VAL A 58 -6.20 0.84 -7.89
C VAL A 58 -5.41 2.13 -8.07
N LEU A 59 -5.41 2.97 -7.04
CA LEU A 59 -4.58 4.17 -6.91
C LEU A 59 -3.58 3.95 -5.77
N THR A 60 -2.30 3.78 -6.10
CA THR A 60 -1.25 3.55 -5.12
C THR A 60 -0.54 4.84 -4.74
N LYS A 61 -0.48 5.12 -3.44
CA LYS A 61 0.12 6.33 -2.84
C LYS A 61 0.79 5.98 -1.51
N GLY A 62 1.32 6.97 -0.80
CA GLY A 62 1.65 6.81 0.62
C GLY A 62 0.37 6.76 1.47
N THR A 63 0.44 6.15 2.68
CA THR A 63 -0.74 5.98 3.57
C THR A 63 -1.52 7.28 3.77
N GLY A 64 -0.82 8.40 4.07
CA GLY A 64 -1.49 9.69 4.29
C GLY A 64 -2.21 10.20 3.05
N GLN A 65 -1.62 10.04 1.87
CA GLN A 65 -2.23 10.45 0.60
C GLN A 65 -3.42 9.55 0.23
N ALA A 66 -3.35 8.24 0.50
CA ALA A 66 -4.46 7.32 0.27
C ALA A 66 -5.67 7.66 1.15
N LEU A 67 -5.43 7.97 2.44
CA LEU A 67 -6.48 8.47 3.35
C LEU A 67 -7.04 9.82 2.91
N GLU A 68 -6.21 10.71 2.37
CA GLU A 68 -6.66 12.00 1.85
C GLU A 68 -7.58 11.85 0.63
N LEU A 69 -7.28 10.92 -0.28
CA LEU A 69 -8.20 10.58 -1.39
C LEU A 69 -9.57 10.11 -0.85
N GLY A 70 -9.57 9.23 0.16
CA GLY A 70 -10.81 8.80 0.82
C GLY A 70 -11.55 9.95 1.52
N ARG A 71 -10.83 10.86 2.20
CA ARG A 71 -11.43 12.02 2.87
C ARG A 71 -12.16 12.94 1.90
N ARG A 72 -11.62 13.10 0.69
CA ARG A 72 -12.21 13.92 -0.38
C ARG A 72 -13.34 13.22 -1.14
N GLY A 73 -13.51 11.90 -0.94
CA GLY A 73 -14.47 11.11 -1.71
C GLY A 73 -14.00 10.76 -3.13
N ASP A 74 -12.70 10.86 -3.41
CA ASP A 74 -12.13 10.53 -4.73
C ASP A 74 -12.04 9.02 -4.96
N VAL A 75 -12.26 8.20 -3.92
CA VAL A 75 -12.21 6.74 -3.96
C VAL A 75 -13.33 6.12 -3.10
N ASP A 76 -13.77 4.93 -3.50
CA ASP A 76 -14.84 4.18 -2.83
C ASP A 76 -14.31 3.39 -1.62
N VAL A 77 -13.06 2.93 -1.68
CA VAL A 77 -12.42 2.10 -0.66
C VAL A 77 -11.01 2.58 -0.40
N VAL A 78 -10.62 2.58 0.87
CA VAL A 78 -9.23 2.80 1.29
C VAL A 78 -8.70 1.52 1.92
N PHE A 79 -7.59 0.98 1.41
CA PHE A 79 -6.94 -0.23 1.89
C PHE A 79 -5.50 0.08 2.32
N VAL A 80 -5.32 0.32 3.60
CA VAL A 80 -4.06 0.79 4.20
C VAL A 80 -3.71 -0.04 5.45
N HIS A 81 -2.56 0.22 6.07
CA HIS A 81 -2.05 -0.57 7.18
C HIS A 81 -1.47 0.31 8.31
N ALA A 82 -2.14 1.42 8.62
CA ALA A 82 -1.77 2.31 9.74
C ALA A 82 -2.96 2.46 10.71
N GLU A 83 -3.13 1.50 11.58
CA GLU A 83 -4.31 1.33 12.43
C GLU A 83 -4.74 2.61 13.18
N ILE A 84 -3.78 3.37 13.71
CA ILE A 84 -4.07 4.63 14.42
C ILE A 84 -4.71 5.66 13.47
N LEU A 85 -4.17 5.79 12.25
CA LEU A 85 -4.70 6.71 11.26
C LEU A 85 -6.05 6.25 10.71
N GLU A 86 -6.24 4.94 10.53
CA GLU A 86 -7.50 4.33 10.10
C GLU A 86 -8.61 4.58 11.13
N LYS A 87 -8.33 4.35 12.43
CA LYS A 87 -9.26 4.64 13.52
C LYS A 87 -9.64 6.11 13.55
N LYS A 88 -8.66 7.02 13.42
CA LYS A 88 -8.90 8.45 13.35
C LYS A 88 -9.74 8.86 12.13
N PHE A 89 -9.50 8.24 10.98
CA PHE A 89 -10.25 8.48 9.75
C PHE A 89 -11.74 8.16 9.94
N VAL A 90 -12.06 7.01 10.51
CA VAL A 90 -13.45 6.60 10.79
C VAL A 90 -14.07 7.45 11.89
N SER A 91 -13.36 7.74 13.01
CA SER A 91 -13.89 8.56 14.10
C SER A 91 -14.19 10.01 13.69
N ASN A 92 -13.48 10.51 12.68
CA ASN A 92 -13.75 11.83 12.09
C ASN A 92 -14.90 11.82 11.05
N GLY A 93 -15.56 10.68 10.83
CA GLY A 93 -16.69 10.57 9.91
C GLY A 93 -16.32 10.44 8.43
N PHE A 94 -15.04 10.26 8.10
CA PHE A 94 -14.60 10.12 6.70
C PHE A 94 -14.75 8.69 6.16
N GLY A 95 -15.00 7.71 7.01
CA GLY A 95 -15.25 6.32 6.65
C GLY A 95 -16.40 5.75 7.44
N LEU A 96 -17.22 4.90 6.82
CA LEU A 96 -18.36 4.25 7.46
C LEU A 96 -17.90 3.24 8.51
N LYS A 97 -16.92 2.42 8.18
CA LYS A 97 -16.46 1.33 9.04
C LYS A 97 -15.05 0.89 8.66
N ARG A 98 -14.28 0.48 9.67
CA ARG A 98 -13.01 -0.20 9.51
C ARG A 98 -13.20 -1.72 9.56
N TYR A 99 -12.65 -2.42 8.57
CA TYR A 99 -12.62 -3.88 8.54
C TYR A 99 -11.18 -4.37 8.70
N PRO A 100 -10.85 -5.16 9.72
CA PRO A 100 -9.56 -5.83 9.78
C PRO A 100 -9.55 -6.93 8.70
N VAL A 101 -8.60 -6.85 7.76
CA VAL A 101 -8.48 -7.79 6.64
C VAL A 101 -7.36 -8.79 6.90
N MET A 102 -6.18 -8.27 7.21
CA MET A 102 -4.97 -9.03 7.50
C MET A 102 -3.99 -8.18 8.30
N TYR A 103 -2.93 -8.77 8.77
CA TYR A 103 -1.76 -8.06 9.30
C TYR A 103 -0.56 -8.33 8.42
N ASN A 104 0.35 -7.35 8.39
CA ASN A 104 1.67 -7.48 7.81
C ASN A 104 2.68 -7.12 8.90
N ASP A 105 3.67 -7.97 9.09
CA ASP A 105 4.72 -7.71 10.07
C ASP A 105 5.93 -7.02 9.41
N PHE A 106 6.76 -6.45 10.26
CA PHE A 106 7.99 -5.80 9.84
C PHE A 106 9.20 -6.65 10.21
N VAL A 107 10.24 -6.52 9.41
CA VAL A 107 11.53 -7.20 9.60
C VAL A 107 12.64 -6.17 9.59
N VAL A 108 13.62 -6.36 10.47
CA VAL A 108 14.89 -5.66 10.42
C VAL A 108 15.81 -6.46 9.50
N LEU A 109 16.26 -5.82 8.45
CA LEU A 109 17.18 -6.40 7.47
C LEU A 109 18.55 -5.77 7.67
N GLY A 110 19.60 -6.50 7.36
CA GLY A 110 20.97 -6.01 7.49
C GLY A 110 21.97 -6.89 6.76
N PRO A 111 23.22 -6.46 6.67
CA PRO A 111 24.26 -7.20 5.96
C PRO A 111 24.58 -8.53 6.66
N SER A 112 25.02 -9.50 5.87
CA SER A 112 25.31 -10.87 6.36
C SER A 112 26.42 -10.91 7.41
N TYR A 113 27.40 -9.99 7.36
CA TYR A 113 28.47 -9.89 8.37
C TYR A 113 28.03 -9.27 9.70
N ASN A 114 26.79 -8.77 9.78
CA ASN A 114 26.07 -8.35 10.98
C ASN A 114 26.88 -7.49 11.97
N PRO A 115 27.32 -6.28 11.60
CA PRO A 115 28.20 -5.44 12.42
C PRO A 115 27.57 -5.01 13.75
N ALA A 116 26.24 -4.91 13.82
CA ALA A 116 25.54 -4.59 15.07
C ALA A 116 25.33 -5.82 15.98
N ALA A 117 25.78 -7.01 15.59
CA ALA A 117 25.63 -8.25 16.34
C ALA A 117 24.18 -8.53 16.78
N ILE A 118 23.22 -8.27 15.87
CA ILE A 118 21.80 -8.54 16.12
C ILE A 118 21.58 -10.05 16.07
N ARG A 119 20.78 -10.58 17.00
CA ARG A 119 20.46 -12.00 17.10
C ARG A 119 18.96 -12.20 16.83
N SER A 120 18.58 -13.39 16.37
CA SER A 120 17.18 -13.71 16.02
C SER A 120 16.20 -13.63 17.20
N TYR A 121 16.69 -13.70 18.43
CA TYR A 121 15.89 -13.61 19.64
C TYR A 121 15.95 -12.22 20.32
N ASP A 122 16.67 -11.24 19.75
CA ASP A 122 16.64 -9.87 20.24
C ASP A 122 15.24 -9.26 20.02
N SER A 123 14.78 -8.46 20.96
CA SER A 123 13.61 -7.62 20.69
C SER A 123 13.95 -6.58 19.62
N VAL A 124 12.96 -6.06 18.93
CA VAL A 124 13.19 -5.05 17.90
C VAL A 124 13.82 -3.78 18.48
N GLU A 125 13.43 -3.41 19.70
CA GLU A 125 14.04 -2.28 20.43
C GLU A 125 15.51 -2.52 20.72
N SER A 126 15.87 -3.73 21.16
CA SER A 126 17.27 -4.12 21.38
C SER A 126 18.08 -4.12 20.09
N ALA A 127 17.51 -4.60 18.97
CA ALA A 127 18.17 -4.54 17.67
C ALA A 127 18.47 -3.09 17.25
N PHE A 128 17.52 -2.17 17.44
CA PHE A 128 17.71 -0.75 17.14
C PHE A 128 18.73 -0.10 18.06
N GLN A 129 18.76 -0.43 19.35
CA GLN A 129 19.80 0.03 20.29
C GLN A 129 21.20 -0.44 19.85
N LYS A 130 21.33 -1.69 19.40
CA LYS A 130 22.61 -2.22 18.90
C LYS A 130 23.08 -1.49 17.65
N ILE A 131 22.19 -1.22 16.69
CA ILE A 131 22.50 -0.44 15.49
C ILE A 131 22.98 0.97 15.89
N PHE A 132 22.25 1.62 16.80
CA PHE A 132 22.61 2.96 17.30
C PHE A 132 23.97 2.98 17.98
N ASN A 133 24.22 2.05 18.90
CA ASN A 133 25.47 1.99 19.68
C ASN A 133 26.69 1.70 18.83
N THR A 134 26.54 0.87 17.80
CA THR A 134 27.62 0.52 16.86
C THR A 134 27.76 1.53 15.72
N ARG A 135 26.83 2.50 15.63
CA ARG A 135 26.74 3.44 14.51
C ARG A 135 26.77 2.73 13.15
N SER A 136 26.20 1.54 13.10
CA SER A 136 26.05 0.80 11.86
C SER A 136 25.11 1.55 10.92
N VAL A 137 25.41 1.57 9.63
CA VAL A 137 24.57 2.26 8.65
C VAL A 137 23.14 1.77 8.75
N PHE A 138 22.21 2.72 8.90
CA PHE A 138 20.78 2.48 8.85
C PHE A 138 20.15 3.34 7.75
N VAL A 139 19.36 2.70 6.89
CA VAL A 139 18.69 3.34 5.76
C VAL A 139 17.20 3.42 6.05
N SER A 140 16.74 4.64 6.30
CA SER A 140 15.35 4.98 6.56
C SER A 140 14.62 5.34 5.27
N ARG A 141 13.34 5.05 5.21
CA ARG A 141 12.51 5.55 4.13
C ARG A 141 12.39 7.07 4.11
N GLY A 142 12.33 7.74 5.27
CA GLY A 142 12.28 9.20 5.38
C GLY A 142 11.10 9.88 4.68
N ASP A 143 10.02 9.16 4.33
CA ASP A 143 8.94 9.60 3.43
C ASP A 143 7.54 9.71 4.10
N ASN A 144 7.49 9.64 5.42
CA ASN A 144 6.25 9.62 6.21
C ASN A 144 5.28 8.48 5.88
N SER A 145 5.75 7.40 5.25
CA SER A 145 4.97 6.18 5.02
C SER A 145 4.70 5.41 6.31
N GLY A 146 3.83 4.40 6.23
CA GLY A 146 3.57 3.49 7.36
C GLY A 146 4.85 2.82 7.89
N THR A 147 5.80 2.45 7.03
CA THR A 147 7.09 1.89 7.43
C THR A 147 7.94 2.93 8.17
N HIS A 148 8.03 4.15 7.66
CA HIS A 148 8.77 5.23 8.32
C HIS A 148 8.14 5.59 9.69
N LEU A 149 6.81 5.67 9.78
CA LEU A 149 6.12 5.89 11.05
C LEU A 149 6.40 4.76 12.05
N LYS A 150 6.41 3.51 11.58
CA LYS A 150 6.74 2.34 12.41
C LYS A 150 8.18 2.37 12.89
N GLU A 151 9.13 2.71 12.03
CA GLU A 151 10.54 2.89 12.33
C GLU A 151 10.71 3.92 13.46
N ARG A 152 10.12 5.11 13.31
CA ARG A 152 10.18 6.16 14.34
C ARG A 152 9.59 5.72 15.67
N GLN A 153 8.49 4.96 15.65
CA GLN A 153 7.93 4.39 16.88
C GLN A 153 8.90 3.42 17.57
N ILE A 154 9.65 2.63 16.79
CA ILE A 154 10.64 1.70 17.35
C ILE A 154 11.82 2.45 17.96
N TRP A 155 12.38 3.46 17.27
CA TRP A 155 13.42 4.32 17.82
C TRP A 155 13.00 4.95 19.16
N ASN A 156 11.79 5.53 19.22
CA ASN A 156 11.26 6.10 20.45
C ASN A 156 11.09 5.06 21.56
N LYS A 157 10.58 3.87 21.26
CA LYS A 157 10.45 2.78 22.24
C LYS A 157 11.80 2.25 22.74
N ALA A 158 12.82 2.30 21.89
CA ALA A 158 14.18 1.97 22.25
C ALA A 158 14.86 3.07 23.14
N GLY A 159 14.15 4.17 23.43
CA GLY A 159 14.68 5.30 24.19
C GLY A 159 15.65 6.17 23.40
N LEU A 160 15.59 6.13 22.07
CA LEU A 160 16.52 6.82 21.17
C LEU A 160 15.80 7.96 20.44
N ASP A 161 16.30 9.18 20.63
CA ASP A 161 15.82 10.35 19.93
C ASP A 161 16.57 10.53 18.60
N MET A 162 15.86 10.33 17.49
CA MET A 162 16.38 10.49 16.12
C MET A 162 16.10 11.89 15.55
N SER A 163 15.71 12.85 16.36
CA SER A 163 15.38 14.21 15.89
C SER A 163 16.61 15.04 15.51
N SER A 164 17.79 14.69 16.02
CA SER A 164 19.04 15.34 15.65
C SER A 164 19.51 14.82 14.27
N LYS A 165 19.43 15.67 13.28
CA LYS A 165 19.50 15.32 11.83
C LYS A 165 20.90 15.08 11.25
N SER A 166 21.97 14.94 12.01
CA SER A 166 23.33 14.87 11.45
C SER A 166 24.10 13.60 11.82
N TRP A 167 23.46 12.46 11.73
CA TRP A 167 24.14 11.18 11.92
C TRP A 167 24.67 10.64 10.59
N ASP A 168 25.96 10.54 10.41
CA ASP A 168 26.55 10.00 9.18
C ASP A 168 26.14 8.55 8.86
N TRP A 169 25.71 7.79 9.86
CA TRP A 169 25.26 6.42 9.73
C TRP A 169 23.74 6.27 9.48
N TYR A 170 22.95 7.33 9.70
CA TYR A 170 21.49 7.31 9.47
C TYR A 170 21.16 8.06 8.17
N LYS A 171 20.62 7.33 7.18
CA LYS A 171 20.38 7.84 5.82
C LYS A 171 18.90 7.84 5.51
N GLU A 172 18.30 9.00 5.37
CA GLU A 172 16.92 9.15 4.92
C GLU A 172 16.88 9.21 3.38
N VAL A 173 16.11 8.30 2.75
CA VAL A 173 16.04 8.18 1.29
C VAL A 173 14.95 9.09 0.69
N GLY A 174 13.89 9.36 1.42
CA GLY A 174 12.73 10.12 0.92
C GLY A 174 11.95 9.38 -0.18
N SER A 175 12.05 8.03 -0.25
CA SER A 175 11.51 7.26 -1.37
C SER A 175 10.86 5.94 -0.92
N GLY A 176 10.25 5.21 -1.89
CA GLY A 176 9.55 3.95 -1.65
C GLY A 176 10.45 2.81 -1.18
N MET A 177 9.84 1.72 -0.67
CA MET A 177 10.56 0.60 -0.04
C MET A 177 11.56 -0.08 -0.99
N GLY A 178 11.23 -0.24 -2.26
CA GLY A 178 12.15 -0.84 -3.24
C GLY A 178 13.45 -0.05 -3.39
N THR A 179 13.38 1.28 -3.51
CA THR A 179 14.57 2.15 -3.55
C THR A 179 15.34 2.08 -2.25
N THR A 180 14.66 2.12 -1.10
CA THR A 180 15.28 2.01 0.22
C THR A 180 16.05 0.69 0.38
N LEU A 181 15.47 -0.43 -0.04
CA LEU A 181 16.13 -1.74 -0.02
C LEU A 181 17.38 -1.76 -0.91
N ASN A 182 17.30 -1.24 -2.14
CA ASN A 182 18.46 -1.17 -3.03
C ASN A 182 19.61 -0.34 -2.42
N ILE A 183 19.29 0.78 -1.77
CA ILE A 183 20.29 1.62 -1.10
C ILE A 183 20.85 0.89 0.13
N ALA A 184 20.02 0.21 0.92
CA ALA A 184 20.48 -0.55 2.07
C ALA A 184 21.44 -1.66 1.67
N VAL A 185 21.16 -2.39 0.58
CA VAL A 185 22.07 -3.40 0.02
C VAL A 185 23.39 -2.74 -0.44
N ALA A 186 23.31 -1.65 -1.21
CA ALA A 186 24.49 -0.96 -1.72
C ALA A 186 25.41 -0.40 -0.62
N LEU A 187 24.84 0.05 0.50
CA LEU A 187 25.56 0.60 1.63
C LEU A 187 25.92 -0.44 2.69
N ASN A 188 25.59 -1.72 2.49
CA ASN A 188 25.69 -2.75 3.52
C ASN A 188 25.06 -2.29 4.84
N GLY A 189 23.89 -1.66 4.76
CA GLY A 189 23.18 -1.04 5.87
C GLY A 189 22.01 -1.86 6.39
N TYR A 190 21.58 -1.53 7.59
CA TYR A 190 20.33 -2.01 8.14
C TYR A 190 19.16 -1.19 7.61
N THR A 191 17.97 -1.79 7.58
CA THR A 191 16.72 -1.08 7.26
C THR A 191 15.52 -1.82 7.88
N LEU A 192 14.42 -1.10 8.06
CA LEU A 192 13.13 -1.68 8.39
C LEU A 192 12.32 -1.86 7.09
N ALA A 193 11.80 -3.07 6.88
CA ALA A 193 10.92 -3.35 5.74
C ALA A 193 9.71 -4.15 6.20
N ASP A 194 8.61 -4.05 5.46
CA ASP A 194 7.54 -5.03 5.60
C ASP A 194 7.97 -6.37 5.00
N ARG A 195 7.55 -7.47 5.65
CA ARG A 195 7.98 -8.82 5.27
C ARG A 195 7.50 -9.20 3.86
N ALA A 196 6.31 -8.73 3.45
CA ALA A 196 5.76 -9.09 2.16
C ALA A 196 6.61 -8.50 1.03
N THR A 197 6.95 -7.20 1.10
CA THR A 197 7.86 -6.55 0.14
C THR A 197 9.23 -7.25 0.13
N TRP A 198 9.79 -7.57 1.30
CA TRP A 198 11.08 -8.27 1.35
C TRP A 198 11.04 -9.64 0.68
N LYS A 199 9.95 -10.40 0.86
CA LYS A 199 9.82 -11.72 0.22
C LYS A 199 9.87 -11.66 -1.29
N THR A 200 9.24 -10.66 -1.89
CA THR A 200 9.17 -10.47 -3.36
C THR A 200 10.33 -9.68 -3.94
N PHE A 201 11.15 -9.06 -3.09
CA PHE A 201 12.30 -8.26 -3.51
C PHE A 201 13.41 -9.15 -4.08
N SER A 202 13.95 -8.81 -5.25
CA SER A 202 14.90 -9.65 -5.97
C SER A 202 16.35 -9.41 -5.59
N ASN A 203 16.74 -8.13 -5.36
CA ASN A 203 18.12 -7.73 -5.06
C ASN A 203 18.40 -7.82 -3.55
N LYS A 204 18.71 -9.03 -3.07
CA LYS A 204 18.89 -9.28 -1.62
C LYS A 204 20.33 -9.18 -1.12
N GLY A 205 21.29 -8.93 -2.00
CA GLY A 205 22.72 -8.88 -1.67
C GLY A 205 23.40 -10.24 -1.67
#